data_c1c9c8890064b9e2268b59feadd9b0f2
#
_entry.id   c1c9c8890064b9e2268b59feadd9b0f2
#
_cell.length_a   1.000
_cell.length_b   1.000
_cell.length_c   1.000
_cell.angle_alpha   90.00
_cell.angle_beta   90.00
_cell.angle_gamma   90.00
#
_symmetry.space_group_name_H-M   'P 1'
#
loop_
_entity.id
_entity.type
_entity.pdbx_description
1 polymer ?
#
loop_
_entity_poly.entity_id
_entity_poly.type
_entity_poly.pdbx_seq_one_letter_code
_entity_poly.pdbx_strand_id
1 'polypeptide(L)'
;VARFGNLEPVPNVGFDVIELLARRHGATLANAKRERALVAELRLDGRRVVLAEPLTFMNLAGEAVAPLVRRHGIDDPGRLVVVHDELDLPLGRCKVKVGGGLAGHNGLRSIRAHCHTTDFVRVRVGVGKPASKEHGADHVLSKVGKRDREVLDIVVEHAADAVETILSEGPERAM
;
A
#
# COMPACT_ATOMS: atom_id res chain seq x y z
N VAL A 1 8.29 -0.41 -3.57
CA VAL A 1 9.16 0.18 -4.60
C VAL A 1 10.56 -0.25 -4.31
N ALA A 2 11.18 -0.95 -5.24
CA ALA A 2 12.61 -1.16 -5.20
C ALA A 2 13.27 0.21 -5.42
N ARG A 3 14.20 0.58 -4.54
CA ARG A 3 15.11 1.69 -4.81
C ARG A 3 16.01 1.26 -5.97
N PHE A 4 15.78 1.81 -7.13
CA PHE A 4 16.79 1.82 -8.19
C PHE A 4 17.78 2.92 -7.87
N GLY A 5 19.06 2.57 -7.83
CA GLY A 5 20.23 3.41 -7.50
C GLY A 5 20.07 4.88 -7.78
N ASN A 6 20.73 5.74 -7.06
CA ASN A 6 20.95 7.20 -7.18
C ASN A 6 19.88 8.11 -7.84
N LEU A 7 18.69 7.61 -8.15
CA LEU A 7 17.53 8.42 -8.56
C LEU A 7 16.76 8.85 -7.32
N GLU A 8 16.27 10.07 -7.33
CA GLU A 8 15.35 10.58 -6.31
C GLU A 8 14.24 9.56 -6.05
N PRO A 9 13.86 9.30 -4.79
CA PRO A 9 12.84 8.31 -4.50
C PRO A 9 11.53 8.73 -5.15
N VAL A 10 11.03 7.91 -6.07
CA VAL A 10 9.67 8.08 -6.60
C VAL A 10 8.71 7.97 -5.41
N PRO A 11 7.85 8.97 -5.17
CA PRO A 11 6.90 8.91 -4.08
C PRO A 11 6.05 7.65 -4.20
N ASN A 12 6.02 6.82 -3.17
CA ASN A 12 5.16 5.65 -3.09
C ASN A 12 4.09 5.91 -2.04
N VAL A 13 2.91 6.29 -2.50
CA VAL A 13 1.80 6.64 -1.63
C VAL A 13 1.42 5.52 -0.65
N GLY A 14 1.60 4.26 -1.04
CA GLY A 14 1.39 3.13 -0.14
C GLY A 14 2.39 3.13 1.02
N PHE A 15 3.66 3.40 0.74
CA PHE A 15 4.70 3.52 1.77
C PHE A 15 4.49 4.76 2.64
N ASP A 16 4.15 5.91 2.03
CA ASP A 16 3.83 7.13 2.78
C ASP A 16 2.72 6.87 3.83
N VAL A 17 1.69 6.08 3.47
CA VAL A 17 0.62 5.67 4.40
C VAL A 17 1.13 4.75 5.51
N ILE A 18 1.94 3.75 5.18
CA ILE A 18 2.51 2.82 6.17
C ILE A 18 3.44 3.55 7.14
N GLU A 19 4.31 4.44 6.64
CA GLU A 19 5.18 5.27 7.48
C GLU A 19 4.38 6.21 8.39
N LEU A 20 3.29 6.80 7.89
CA LEU A 20 2.39 7.63 8.68
C LEU A 20 1.74 6.84 9.81
N LEU A 21 1.19 5.65 9.51
CA LEU A 21 0.60 4.76 10.51
C LEU A 21 1.64 4.34 11.58
N ALA A 22 2.87 4.00 11.17
CA ALA A 22 3.94 3.68 12.10
C ALA A 22 4.22 4.87 13.05
N ARG A 23 4.31 6.09 12.52
CA ARG A 23 4.52 7.31 13.34
C ARG A 23 3.35 7.57 14.29
N ARG A 24 2.10 7.47 13.82
CA ARG A 24 0.90 7.68 14.64
C ARG A 24 0.86 6.76 15.85
N HIS A 25 1.35 5.53 15.70
CA HIS A 25 1.30 4.50 16.74
C HIS A 25 2.66 4.25 17.43
N GLY A 26 3.65 5.12 17.22
CA GLY A 26 4.97 5.01 17.88
C GLY A 26 5.73 3.74 17.52
N ALA A 27 5.44 3.13 16.35
CA ALA A 27 6.11 1.93 15.86
C ALA A 27 7.26 2.30 14.92
N THR A 28 8.31 1.47 14.90
CA THR A 28 9.48 1.67 14.03
C THR A 28 9.55 0.54 13.01
N LEU A 29 9.61 0.90 11.73
CA LEU A 29 9.83 -0.04 10.63
C LEU A 29 11.28 -0.52 10.66
N ALA A 30 11.48 -1.84 10.71
CA ALA A 30 12.77 -2.49 10.73
C ALA A 30 12.90 -3.52 9.60
N ASN A 31 14.14 -3.75 9.14
CA ASN A 31 14.39 -4.64 8.02
C ASN A 31 14.20 -6.12 8.40
N ALA A 32 13.18 -6.74 7.85
CA ALA A 32 12.93 -8.17 7.89
C ALA A 32 13.56 -8.83 6.63
N LYS A 33 14.85 -9.10 6.69
CA LYS A 33 15.66 -9.59 5.54
C LYS A 33 15.07 -10.84 4.90
N ARG A 34 14.55 -11.77 5.72
CA ARG A 34 13.98 -13.04 5.25
C ARG A 34 12.73 -12.84 4.41
N GLU A 35 11.89 -11.88 4.79
CA GLU A 35 10.65 -11.53 4.10
C GLU A 35 10.88 -10.43 3.03
N ARG A 36 12.08 -9.88 2.96
CA ARG A 36 12.43 -8.80 2.02
C ARG A 36 11.50 -7.59 2.14
N ALA A 37 11.26 -7.16 3.39
CA ALA A 37 10.35 -6.06 3.73
C ALA A 37 10.87 -5.24 4.91
N LEU A 38 10.45 -3.99 5.01
CA LEU A 38 10.44 -3.26 6.27
C LEU A 38 9.16 -3.64 7.01
N VAL A 39 9.27 -3.93 8.30
CA VAL A 39 8.13 -4.42 9.11
C VAL A 39 8.10 -3.71 10.45
N ALA A 40 6.92 -3.32 10.90
CA ALA A 40 6.64 -2.86 12.25
C ALA A 40 5.45 -3.63 12.83
N GLU A 41 5.51 -3.98 14.10
CA GLU A 41 4.40 -4.57 14.84
C GLU A 41 3.86 -3.54 15.84
N LEU A 42 2.55 -3.44 15.91
CA LEU A 42 1.86 -2.57 16.86
C LEU A 42 0.56 -3.22 17.38
N ARG A 43 -0.07 -2.58 18.34
CA ARG A 43 -1.41 -2.94 18.80
C ARG A 43 -2.38 -1.79 18.56
N LEU A 44 -3.52 -2.11 17.95
CA LEU A 44 -4.63 -1.19 17.77
C LEU A 44 -5.89 -1.84 18.38
N ASP A 45 -6.51 -1.18 19.34
CA ASP A 45 -7.67 -1.70 20.07
C ASP A 45 -7.47 -3.13 20.59
N GLY A 46 -6.28 -3.41 21.15
CA GLY A 46 -5.90 -4.74 21.66
C GLY A 46 -5.55 -5.77 20.59
N ARG A 47 -5.77 -5.48 19.32
CA ARG A 47 -5.45 -6.38 18.19
C ARG A 47 -4.00 -6.17 17.74
N ARG A 48 -3.32 -7.25 17.41
CA ARG A 48 -1.98 -7.20 16.81
C ARG A 48 -2.11 -6.80 15.34
N VAL A 49 -1.37 -5.79 14.94
CA VAL A 49 -1.27 -5.28 13.58
C VAL A 49 0.17 -5.34 13.12
N VAL A 50 0.38 -5.76 11.89
CA VAL A 50 1.68 -5.79 11.22
C VAL A 50 1.64 -4.80 10.05
N LEU A 51 2.48 -3.79 10.11
CA LEU A 51 2.74 -2.88 8.99
C LEU A 51 3.91 -3.42 8.19
N ALA A 52 3.82 -3.40 6.87
CA ALA A 52 4.88 -3.91 6.01
C ALA A 52 5.05 -3.11 4.72
N GLU A 53 6.30 -2.89 4.34
CA GLU A 53 6.70 -2.30 3.08
C GLU A 53 7.58 -3.30 2.32
N PRO A 54 7.09 -3.94 1.25
CA PRO A 54 7.92 -4.81 0.42
C PRO A 54 9.12 -4.07 -0.15
N LEU A 55 10.30 -4.64 -0.02
CA LEU A 55 11.56 -4.11 -0.60
C LEU A 55 11.89 -4.77 -1.95
N THR A 56 10.95 -5.51 -2.50
CA THR A 56 11.05 -6.12 -3.83
C THR A 56 10.69 -5.13 -4.93
N PHE A 57 10.95 -5.49 -6.18
CA PHE A 57 10.31 -4.82 -7.31
C PHE A 57 8.78 -4.95 -7.20
N MET A 58 8.05 -3.99 -7.77
CA MET A 58 6.59 -3.96 -7.71
C MET A 58 5.97 -5.28 -8.23
N ASN A 59 6.43 -5.77 -9.37
CA ASN A 59 5.98 -7.03 -9.96
C ASN A 59 6.37 -8.29 -9.16
N LEU A 60 7.16 -8.16 -8.11
CA LEU A 60 7.59 -9.23 -7.21
C LEU A 60 7.06 -9.02 -5.76
N ALA A 61 6.16 -8.07 -5.54
CA ALA A 61 5.64 -7.74 -4.20
C ALA A 61 5.06 -8.96 -3.46
N GLY A 62 4.45 -9.90 -4.18
CA GLY A 62 3.94 -11.14 -3.60
C GLY A 62 5.00 -12.03 -2.95
N GLU A 63 6.28 -11.94 -3.40
CA GLU A 63 7.39 -12.68 -2.78
C GLU A 63 7.71 -12.20 -1.35
N ALA A 64 7.36 -10.96 -1.01
CA ALA A 64 7.46 -10.43 0.34
C ALA A 64 6.16 -10.65 1.12
N VAL A 65 5.00 -10.41 0.51
CA VAL A 65 3.69 -10.49 1.16
C VAL A 65 3.34 -11.91 1.59
N ALA A 66 3.51 -12.91 0.73
CA ALA A 66 3.13 -14.29 1.07
C ALA A 66 3.93 -14.89 2.25
N PRO A 67 5.26 -14.70 2.38
CA PRO A 67 5.97 -15.09 3.60
C PRO A 67 5.48 -14.38 4.85
N LEU A 68 5.15 -13.07 4.77
CA LEU A 68 4.59 -12.32 5.90
C LEU A 68 3.23 -12.87 6.33
N VAL A 69 2.33 -13.13 5.38
CA VAL A 69 1.01 -13.74 5.62
C VAL A 69 1.17 -15.07 6.37
N ARG A 70 2.07 -15.94 5.90
CA ARG A 70 2.35 -17.24 6.56
C ARG A 70 2.95 -17.05 7.95
N ARG A 71 3.97 -16.19 8.07
CA ARG A 71 4.67 -15.96 9.35
C ARG A 71 3.72 -15.47 10.45
N HIS A 72 2.76 -14.63 10.08
CA HIS A 72 1.82 -14.04 11.03
C HIS A 72 0.50 -14.80 11.16
N GLY A 73 0.37 -15.97 10.49
CA GLY A 73 -0.81 -16.83 10.59
C GLY A 73 -2.09 -16.16 10.09
N ILE A 74 -2.00 -15.45 8.96
CA ILE A 74 -3.17 -14.78 8.36
C ILE A 74 -3.83 -15.77 7.40
N ASP A 75 -4.83 -16.49 7.89
CA ASP A 75 -5.58 -17.47 7.11
C ASP A 75 -6.79 -16.86 6.39
N ASP A 76 -7.32 -15.77 6.91
CA ASP A 76 -8.41 -15.01 6.30
C ASP A 76 -7.87 -13.88 5.43
N PRO A 77 -8.06 -13.91 4.09
CA PRO A 77 -7.63 -12.84 3.19
C PRO A 77 -8.20 -11.46 3.54
N GLY A 78 -9.40 -11.40 4.14
CA GLY A 78 -10.02 -10.17 4.61
C GLY A 78 -9.21 -9.44 5.69
N ARG A 79 -8.23 -10.12 6.31
CA ARG A 79 -7.28 -9.53 7.27
C ARG A 79 -6.02 -8.97 6.62
N LEU A 80 -5.84 -9.13 5.32
CA LEU A 80 -4.80 -8.49 4.53
C LEU A 80 -5.33 -7.20 3.93
N VAL A 81 -4.76 -6.08 4.32
CA VAL A 81 -5.06 -4.75 3.74
C VAL A 81 -3.89 -4.32 2.88
N VAL A 82 -4.14 -4.05 1.60
CA VAL A 82 -3.14 -3.58 0.64
C VAL A 82 -3.43 -2.12 0.30
N VAL A 83 -2.49 -1.25 0.61
CA VAL A 83 -2.53 0.17 0.21
C VAL A 83 -1.72 0.35 -1.06
N HIS A 84 -2.31 0.92 -2.09
CA HIS A 84 -1.63 1.09 -3.38
C HIS A 84 -2.13 2.30 -4.17
N ASP A 85 -1.30 2.76 -5.10
CA ASP A 85 -1.68 3.79 -6.06
C ASP A 85 -2.74 3.27 -7.05
N GLU A 86 -3.61 4.17 -7.49
CA GLU A 86 -4.67 3.85 -8.45
C GLU A 86 -4.75 4.93 -9.53
N LEU A 87 -4.38 4.56 -10.75
CA LEU A 87 -4.41 5.46 -11.90
C LEU A 87 -5.83 5.82 -12.37
N ASP A 88 -6.81 4.95 -12.13
CA ASP A 88 -8.20 5.17 -12.53
C ASP A 88 -8.98 6.06 -11.54
N LEU A 89 -8.36 6.44 -10.41
CA LEU A 89 -8.92 7.41 -9.49
C LEU A 89 -8.25 8.78 -9.67
N PRO A 90 -9.03 9.87 -9.66
CA PRO A 90 -8.47 11.22 -9.67
C PRO A 90 -7.51 11.44 -8.49
N LEU A 91 -6.51 12.30 -8.68
CA LEU A 91 -5.61 12.76 -7.63
C LEU A 91 -6.41 13.28 -6.42
N GLY A 92 -6.02 12.86 -5.22
CA GLY A 92 -6.69 13.26 -3.98
C GLY A 92 -7.93 12.44 -3.61
N ARG A 93 -8.26 11.40 -4.39
CA ARG A 93 -9.35 10.47 -4.05
C ARG A 93 -8.81 9.20 -3.41
N CYS A 94 -9.48 8.76 -2.35
CA CYS A 94 -9.25 7.46 -1.71
C CYS A 94 -10.52 6.62 -1.78
N LYS A 95 -10.39 5.32 -2.06
CA LYS A 95 -11.50 4.36 -2.04
C LYS A 95 -11.07 3.02 -1.46
N VAL A 96 -11.92 2.46 -0.61
CA VAL A 96 -11.79 1.10 -0.09
C VAL A 96 -12.55 0.13 -0.98
N LYS A 97 -12.00 -1.06 -1.20
CA LYS A 97 -12.62 -2.14 -1.97
C LYS A 97 -12.18 -3.51 -1.42
N VAL A 98 -13.11 -4.44 -1.33
CA VAL A 98 -12.80 -5.85 -1.03
C VAL A 98 -12.83 -6.65 -2.33
N GLY A 99 -11.79 -7.43 -2.57
CA GLY A 99 -11.70 -8.30 -3.72
C GLY A 99 -11.76 -7.61 -5.10
N GLY A 100 -12.11 -8.39 -6.12
CA GLY A 100 -12.38 -7.93 -7.49
C GLY A 100 -11.15 -7.75 -8.39
N GLY A 101 -11.36 -7.16 -9.56
CA GLY A 101 -10.34 -7.01 -10.60
C GLY A 101 -9.15 -6.14 -10.18
N LEU A 102 -7.96 -6.42 -10.71
CA LEU A 102 -6.69 -5.84 -10.28
C LEU A 102 -6.26 -4.61 -11.11
N ALA A 103 -7.09 -4.17 -12.06
CA ALA A 103 -6.86 -2.99 -12.91
C ALA A 103 -5.47 -2.92 -13.58
N GLY A 104 -4.86 -4.08 -13.86
CA GLY A 104 -3.52 -4.14 -14.45
C GLY A 104 -2.36 -3.84 -13.50
N HIS A 105 -2.61 -3.58 -12.22
CA HIS A 105 -1.57 -3.25 -11.24
C HIS A 105 -0.64 -4.44 -10.98
N ASN A 106 0.65 -4.30 -11.31
CA ASN A 106 1.62 -5.39 -11.26
C ASN A 106 1.85 -5.94 -9.84
N GLY A 107 1.86 -5.07 -8.84
CA GLY A 107 1.99 -5.48 -7.44
C GLY A 107 0.82 -6.35 -6.97
N LEU A 108 -0.41 -5.97 -7.31
CA LEU A 108 -1.60 -6.75 -6.97
C LEU A 108 -1.63 -8.09 -7.70
N ARG A 109 -1.17 -8.13 -8.96
CA ARG A 109 -1.01 -9.40 -9.71
C ARG A 109 -0.04 -10.34 -9.03
N SER A 110 1.10 -9.81 -8.57
CA SER A 110 2.10 -10.58 -7.84
C SER A 110 1.56 -11.10 -6.52
N ILE A 111 0.85 -10.28 -5.73
CA ILE A 111 0.21 -10.71 -4.48
C ILE A 111 -0.80 -11.83 -4.76
N ARG A 112 -1.67 -11.68 -5.76
CA ARG A 112 -2.61 -12.73 -6.16
C ARG A 112 -1.90 -14.04 -6.52
N ALA A 113 -0.83 -13.97 -7.31
CA ALA A 113 -0.09 -15.14 -7.75
C ALA A 113 0.53 -15.92 -6.58
N HIS A 114 1.00 -15.23 -5.54
CA HIS A 114 1.68 -15.85 -4.39
C HIS A 114 0.76 -16.18 -3.21
N CYS A 115 -0.34 -15.44 -3.04
CA CYS A 115 -1.34 -15.68 -2.00
C CYS A 115 -2.55 -16.48 -2.50
N HIS A 116 -2.64 -16.73 -3.82
CA HIS A 116 -3.71 -17.51 -4.47
C HIS A 116 -5.13 -16.99 -4.24
N THR A 117 -5.27 -15.69 -3.97
CA THR A 117 -6.57 -15.04 -3.74
C THR A 117 -6.55 -13.58 -4.18
N THR A 118 -7.73 -13.03 -4.44
CA THR A 118 -7.98 -11.59 -4.65
C THR A 118 -8.85 -10.99 -3.54
N ASP A 119 -9.27 -11.78 -2.55
CA ASP A 119 -10.28 -11.40 -1.56
C ASP A 119 -9.72 -10.55 -0.40
N PHE A 120 -8.56 -9.96 -0.60
CA PHE A 120 -7.98 -9.01 0.35
C PHE A 120 -8.61 -7.61 0.20
N VAL A 121 -8.54 -6.85 1.29
CA VAL A 121 -9.01 -5.45 1.32
C VAL A 121 -8.00 -4.55 0.62
N ARG A 122 -8.47 -3.59 -0.15
CA ARG A 122 -7.63 -2.59 -0.84
C ARG A 122 -8.02 -1.18 -0.46
N VAL A 123 -7.03 -0.40 -0.06
CA VAL A 123 -7.12 1.06 0.05
C VAL A 123 -6.47 1.65 -1.20
N ARG A 124 -7.28 2.18 -2.08
CA ARG A 124 -6.89 2.67 -3.41
C ARG A 124 -6.68 4.18 -3.34
N VAL A 125 -5.44 4.62 -3.48
CA VAL A 125 -5.06 6.04 -3.42
C VAL A 125 -4.95 6.59 -4.84
N GLY A 126 -5.82 7.51 -5.20
CA GLY A 126 -5.87 8.11 -6.53
C GLY A 126 -4.66 9.02 -6.78
N VAL A 127 -3.93 8.71 -7.84
CA VAL A 127 -2.79 9.51 -8.33
C VAL A 127 -3.08 10.14 -9.69
N GLY A 128 -4.24 9.82 -10.29
CA GLY A 128 -4.64 10.28 -11.61
C GLY A 128 -3.91 9.58 -12.75
N LYS A 129 -4.40 9.79 -13.96
CA LYS A 129 -3.77 9.26 -15.19
C LYS A 129 -2.67 10.21 -15.65
N PRO A 130 -1.52 9.69 -16.12
CA PRO A 130 -0.50 10.50 -16.75
C PRO A 130 -1.07 11.16 -18.02
N ALA A 131 -0.60 12.37 -18.34
CA ALA A 131 -1.04 13.13 -19.51
C ALA A 131 -0.70 12.45 -20.85
N SER A 132 0.25 11.52 -20.88
CA SER A 132 0.61 10.73 -22.05
C SER A 132 0.88 9.27 -21.71
N LYS A 133 0.51 8.35 -22.62
CA LYS A 133 0.75 6.90 -22.49
C LYS A 133 2.22 6.48 -22.59
N GLU A 134 3.08 7.37 -23.08
CA GLU A 134 4.51 7.09 -23.35
C GLU A 134 5.39 7.14 -22.09
N HIS A 135 4.86 7.68 -21.02
CA HIS A 135 5.57 7.76 -19.75
C HIS A 135 4.89 6.81 -18.77
N GLY A 136 5.45 5.64 -18.61
CA GLY A 136 4.95 4.61 -17.68
C GLY A 136 4.80 5.11 -16.23
N ALA A 137 4.25 4.28 -15.36
CA ALA A 137 3.94 4.58 -13.96
C ALA A 137 5.10 5.26 -13.18
N ASP A 138 6.34 4.99 -13.56
CA ASP A 138 7.55 5.57 -12.94
C ASP A 138 7.71 7.08 -13.20
N HIS A 139 7.07 7.61 -14.26
CA HIS A 139 7.21 9.04 -14.62
C HIS A 139 6.13 9.93 -13.98
N VAL A 140 5.00 9.35 -13.60
CA VAL A 140 3.86 10.10 -13.05
C VAL A 140 4.20 10.74 -11.71
N LEU A 141 5.01 10.09 -10.90
CA LEU A 141 5.35 10.54 -9.55
C LEU A 141 6.67 11.33 -9.48
N SER A 142 7.54 11.23 -10.48
CA SER A 142 8.85 11.92 -10.49
C SER A 142 8.76 13.43 -10.71
N LYS A 143 7.62 13.94 -11.19
CA LYS A 143 7.38 15.38 -11.46
C LYS A 143 6.10 15.89 -10.80
N VAL A 144 5.78 15.41 -9.61
CA VAL A 144 4.64 15.97 -8.85
C VAL A 144 4.97 17.40 -8.46
N GLY A 145 4.19 18.35 -9.01
CA GLY A 145 4.31 19.75 -8.65
C GLY A 145 3.98 19.98 -7.17
N LYS A 146 4.44 21.10 -6.60
CA LYS A 146 4.22 21.43 -5.18
C LYS A 146 2.74 21.31 -4.77
N ARG A 147 1.83 21.80 -5.61
CA ARG A 147 0.38 21.73 -5.36
C ARG A 147 -0.14 20.29 -5.33
N ASP A 148 0.32 19.44 -6.25
CA ASP A 148 -0.09 18.05 -6.31
C ASP A 148 0.47 17.24 -5.13
N ARG A 149 1.67 17.61 -4.65
CA ARG A 149 2.26 17.03 -3.43
C ARG A 149 1.42 17.36 -2.20
N GLU A 150 0.95 18.59 -2.05
CA GLU A 150 0.04 18.98 -0.96
C GLU A 150 -1.27 18.17 -1.00
N VAL A 151 -1.83 17.93 -2.19
CA VAL A 151 -3.01 17.07 -2.36
C VAL A 151 -2.72 15.61 -2.00
N LEU A 152 -1.54 15.08 -2.39
CA LEU A 152 -1.12 13.74 -2.02
C LEU A 152 -0.95 13.59 -0.51
N ASP A 153 -0.35 14.56 0.16
CA ASP A 153 -0.19 14.52 1.62
C ASP A 153 -1.55 14.43 2.34
N ILE A 154 -2.56 15.17 1.87
CA ILE A 154 -3.92 15.09 2.40
C ILE A 154 -4.55 13.72 2.15
N VAL A 155 -4.41 13.15 0.96
CA VAL A 155 -5.00 11.84 0.66
C VAL A 155 -4.28 10.71 1.38
N VAL A 156 -3.00 10.85 1.69
CA VAL A 156 -2.25 9.91 2.54
C VAL A 156 -2.84 9.88 3.95
N GLU A 157 -3.17 11.05 4.53
CA GLU A 157 -3.88 11.13 5.83
C GLU A 157 -5.24 10.43 5.77
N HIS A 158 -6.06 10.68 4.74
CA HIS A 158 -7.35 10.00 4.56
C HIS A 158 -7.21 8.49 4.36
N ALA A 159 -6.18 8.05 3.67
CA ALA A 159 -5.92 6.63 3.47
C ALA A 159 -5.48 5.95 4.78
N ALA A 160 -4.68 6.63 5.62
CA ALA A 160 -4.32 6.15 6.95
C ALA A 160 -5.57 6.03 7.85
N ASP A 161 -6.46 7.04 7.86
CA ASP A 161 -7.73 7.00 8.58
C ASP A 161 -8.60 5.83 8.11
N ALA A 162 -8.67 5.58 6.80
CA ALA A 162 -9.39 4.44 6.25
C ALA A 162 -8.81 3.10 6.71
N VAL A 163 -7.48 2.96 6.75
CA VAL A 163 -6.83 1.74 7.29
C VAL A 163 -7.18 1.55 8.77
N GLU A 164 -7.08 2.59 9.59
CA GLU A 164 -7.46 2.52 11.02
C GLU A 164 -8.92 2.11 11.20
N THR A 165 -9.84 2.67 10.40
CA THR A 165 -11.26 2.29 10.40
C THR A 165 -11.45 0.82 9.99
N ILE A 166 -10.75 0.34 8.94
CA ILE A 166 -10.80 -1.07 8.54
C ILE A 166 -10.35 -1.99 9.67
N LEU A 167 -9.28 -1.62 10.36
CA LEU A 167 -8.69 -2.42 11.44
C LEU A 167 -9.56 -2.46 12.70
N SER A 168 -10.28 -1.38 13.01
CA SER A 168 -11.15 -1.29 14.20
C SER A 168 -12.58 -1.75 13.93
N GLU A 169 -13.20 -1.33 12.82
CA GLU A 169 -14.62 -1.45 12.55
C GLU A 169 -14.95 -2.33 11.32
N GLY A 170 -13.96 -2.71 10.55
CA GLY A 170 -14.12 -3.50 9.32
C GLY A 170 -14.20 -2.65 8.04
N PRO A 171 -14.02 -3.30 6.86
CA PRO A 171 -13.91 -2.59 5.59
C PRO A 171 -15.20 -1.90 5.15
N GLU A 172 -16.38 -2.40 5.53
CA GLU A 172 -17.69 -1.82 5.18
C GLU A 172 -17.86 -0.41 5.75
N ARG A 173 -17.27 -0.14 6.92
CA ARG A 173 -17.33 1.18 7.57
C ARG A 173 -16.43 2.21 6.88
N ALA A 174 -15.38 1.75 6.22
CA ALA A 174 -14.41 2.59 5.53
C ALA A 174 -14.76 2.84 4.05
N MET A 175 -15.78 2.16 3.51
CA MET A 175 -16.27 2.33 2.13
C MET A 175 -17.13 3.59 2.02
#